data_f6926492ae7f55da4f8f3fc2a9fb5eef
#
_entry.id   f6926492ae7f55da4f8f3fc2a9fb5eef
#
_cell.length_a   1.000
_cell.length_b   1.000
_cell.length_c   1.000
_cell.angle_alpha   90.00
_cell.angle_beta   90.00
_cell.angle_gamma   90.00
#
_symmetry.space_group_name_H-M   'P 1'
#
loop_
_entity.id
_entity.type
_entity.pdbx_description
1 polymer ?
#
loop_
_entity_poly.entity_id
_entity_poly.type
_entity_poly.pdbx_seq_one_letter_code
_entity_poly.pdbx_strand_id
1 'polypeptide(L)'
;MKFFPSRKSNKKAEAKDERLRLGIEMALGLALASMLLTVDWERALQIASQMRDGVVDNEIFSVREIKVKGGEKVGGSDIVAMAGLSHGMSIWRVDPTEIESKVGSHPWVGRVLVRREFPRRVVIEVEERQAKAIAALGKLYYVDRDGFIFKAVEDGERTDFPMLTGLKQDDLRYPTSFATRQRIQEALSLNDLMGRDAFALSEIHFLPQEGLIVYPVGRRVALSMGAGNWADKIKRLERVLALWKGNEDRLAVLDLSFRNQVVAKLRKG
;
A
#
# COMPACT_ATOMS: atom_id res chain seq x y z
N MET A 1 39.62 87.59 -4.89
CA MET A 1 40.22 86.49 -5.65
C MET A 1 40.20 85.27 -4.78
N LYS A 2 39.21 84.34 -5.03
CA LYS A 2 39.09 83.11 -4.24
C LYS A 2 39.73 81.96 -5.01
N PHE A 3 40.77 81.36 -4.43
CA PHE A 3 41.43 80.18 -4.95
C PHE A 3 40.62 78.97 -4.61
N PHE A 4 40.14 78.20 -5.61
CA PHE A 4 39.57 76.87 -5.44
C PHE A 4 40.65 75.79 -5.46
N PRO A 5 40.78 74.90 -4.49
CA PRO A 5 41.76 73.82 -4.56
C PRO A 5 41.27 72.70 -5.52
N SER A 6 42.21 72.19 -6.26
CA SER A 6 42.07 71.29 -7.40
C SER A 6 41.55 69.87 -6.99
N ARG A 7 40.55 69.39 -7.70
CA ARG A 7 39.85 68.11 -7.56
C ARG A 7 40.68 66.85 -7.91
N LYS A 8 41.99 67.02 -8.16
CA LYS A 8 42.90 65.93 -8.58
C LYS A 8 43.51 65.10 -7.45
N SER A 9 43.46 65.56 -6.19
CA SER A 9 44.09 64.89 -5.05
C SER A 9 43.31 63.71 -4.51
N ASN A 10 41.95 63.74 -4.56
CA ASN A 10 41.12 62.71 -3.93
C ASN A 10 41.08 61.39 -4.74
N LYS A 11 41.12 61.40 -6.06
CA LYS A 11 41.08 60.17 -6.89
C LYS A 11 42.32 59.27 -6.69
N LYS A 12 43.49 59.82 -6.34
CA LYS A 12 44.68 58.99 -6.04
C LYS A 12 44.61 58.32 -4.68
N ALA A 13 43.90 58.92 -3.69
CA ALA A 13 43.73 58.36 -2.38
C ALA A 13 42.64 57.20 -2.40
N GLU A 14 41.54 57.43 -3.13
CA GLU A 14 40.48 56.39 -3.32
C GLU A 14 41.04 55.16 -4.06
N ALA A 15 41.81 55.35 -5.12
CA ALA A 15 42.43 54.25 -5.87
C ALA A 15 43.50 53.49 -5.06
N LYS A 16 44.14 54.14 -4.07
CA LYS A 16 45.06 53.48 -3.16
C LYS A 16 44.34 52.63 -2.10
N ASP A 17 43.25 53.16 -1.60
CA ASP A 17 42.41 52.43 -0.63
C ASP A 17 41.71 51.20 -1.26
N GLU A 18 41.27 51.32 -2.50
CA GLU A 18 40.63 50.21 -3.25
C GLU A 18 41.64 49.07 -3.52
N ARG A 19 42.87 49.42 -3.91
CA ARG A 19 43.99 48.46 -4.10
C ARG A 19 44.40 47.81 -2.77
N LEU A 20 44.34 48.53 -1.67
CA LEU A 20 44.65 48.01 -0.34
C LEU A 20 43.57 47.00 0.13
N ARG A 21 42.30 47.32 -0.11
CA ARG A 21 41.15 46.39 0.18
C ARG A 21 41.23 45.11 -0.65
N LEU A 22 41.44 45.23 -1.95
CA LEU A 22 41.66 44.07 -2.84
C LEU A 22 42.86 43.22 -2.40
N GLY A 23 43.95 43.84 -1.97
CA GLY A 23 45.13 43.13 -1.45
C GLY A 23 44.84 42.36 -0.15
N ILE A 24 44.03 42.95 0.76
CA ILE A 24 43.63 42.31 2.01
C ILE A 24 42.66 41.13 1.73
N GLU A 25 41.71 41.30 0.83
CA GLU A 25 40.78 40.24 0.44
C GLU A 25 41.51 39.07 -0.25
N MET A 26 42.45 39.37 -1.13
CA MET A 26 43.29 38.33 -1.73
C MET A 26 44.19 37.62 -0.70
N ALA A 27 44.77 38.34 0.25
CA ALA A 27 45.60 37.77 1.30
C ALA A 27 44.75 36.89 2.25
N LEU A 28 43.55 37.33 2.61
CA LEU A 28 42.60 36.53 3.37
C LEU A 28 42.13 35.28 2.60
N GLY A 29 41.85 35.39 1.30
CA GLY A 29 41.50 34.27 0.44
C GLY A 29 42.63 33.25 0.32
N LEU A 30 43.90 33.72 0.15
CA LEU A 30 45.08 32.87 0.13
C LEU A 30 45.35 32.19 1.49
N ALA A 31 45.15 32.90 2.59
CA ALA A 31 45.28 32.34 3.94
C ALA A 31 44.24 31.24 4.21
N LEU A 32 42.98 31.49 3.82
CA LEU A 32 41.93 30.49 3.88
C LEU A 32 42.21 29.28 2.99
N ALA A 33 42.67 29.50 1.76
CA ALA A 33 43.06 28.43 0.85
C ALA A 33 44.24 27.62 1.39
N SER A 34 45.25 28.28 1.97
CA SER A 34 46.41 27.60 2.58
C SER A 34 45.99 26.83 3.83
N MET A 35 45.06 27.35 4.63
CA MET A 35 44.49 26.64 5.80
C MET A 35 43.72 25.40 5.37
N LEU A 36 42.96 25.48 4.27
CA LEU A 36 42.25 24.33 3.70
C LEU A 36 43.21 23.25 3.16
N LEU A 37 44.36 23.66 2.59
CA LEU A 37 45.38 22.73 2.09
C LEU A 37 46.21 22.08 3.21
N THR A 38 46.25 22.67 4.41
CA THR A 38 46.99 22.13 5.56
C THR A 38 46.09 21.27 6.48
N VAL A 39 44.76 21.26 6.27
CA VAL A 39 43.87 20.38 6.99
C VAL A 39 44.09 18.94 6.54
N ASP A 40 44.50 18.10 7.45
CA ASP A 40 44.60 16.66 7.24
C ASP A 40 43.18 16.07 7.20
N TRP A 41 42.57 16.11 6.02
CA TRP A 41 41.20 15.66 5.77
C TRP A 41 41.02 14.18 6.12
N GLU A 42 42.07 13.37 5.98
CA GLU A 42 42.02 11.96 6.36
C GLU A 42 41.83 11.82 7.87
N ARG A 43 42.58 12.60 8.66
CA ARG A 43 42.40 12.62 10.12
C ARG A 43 41.08 13.20 10.55
N ALA A 44 40.61 14.28 9.90
CA ALA A 44 39.34 14.88 10.19
C ALA A 44 38.18 13.87 9.91
N LEU A 45 38.24 13.14 8.80
CA LEU A 45 37.30 12.10 8.45
C LEU A 45 37.37 10.89 9.42
N GLN A 46 38.59 10.49 9.84
CA GLN A 46 38.75 9.42 10.84
C GLN A 46 38.16 9.82 12.19
N ILE A 47 38.41 11.05 12.67
CA ILE A 47 37.81 11.53 13.92
C ILE A 47 36.30 11.62 13.80
N ALA A 48 35.75 12.08 12.68
CA ALA A 48 34.32 12.14 12.42
C ALA A 48 33.68 10.73 12.39
N SER A 49 34.37 9.75 11.77
CA SER A 49 33.89 8.36 11.77
C SER A 49 33.91 7.75 13.17
N GLN A 50 34.98 7.95 13.94
CA GLN A 50 35.06 7.46 15.32
C GLN A 50 34.01 8.09 16.24
N MET A 51 33.74 9.41 16.09
CA MET A 51 32.66 10.08 16.81
C MET A 51 31.29 9.52 16.42
N ARG A 52 31.07 9.32 15.12
CA ARG A 52 29.83 8.73 14.61
C ARG A 52 29.65 7.32 15.18
N ASP A 53 30.66 6.47 15.10
CA ASP A 53 30.60 5.09 15.57
C ASP A 53 30.41 5.02 17.09
N GLY A 54 31.04 5.91 17.84
CA GLY A 54 30.82 6.04 19.30
C GLY A 54 29.41 6.48 19.68
N VAL A 55 28.71 7.26 18.84
CA VAL A 55 27.30 7.63 19.04
C VAL A 55 26.38 6.49 18.58
N VAL A 56 26.69 5.90 17.42
CA VAL A 56 25.86 4.83 16.83
C VAL A 56 25.87 3.56 17.68
N ASP A 57 27.01 3.19 18.27
CA ASP A 57 27.18 1.97 19.06
C ASP A 57 27.02 2.20 20.57
N ASN A 58 26.53 3.37 21.00
CA ASN A 58 26.28 3.67 22.40
C ASN A 58 25.09 2.85 22.92
N GLU A 59 25.25 2.22 24.10
CA GLU A 59 24.18 1.45 24.76
C GLU A 59 22.88 2.25 24.98
N ILE A 60 22.98 3.59 25.06
CA ILE A 60 21.80 4.46 25.18
C ILE A 60 20.89 4.31 23.97
N PHE A 61 21.43 4.04 22.78
CA PHE A 61 20.72 3.89 21.53
C PHE A 61 20.53 2.43 21.09
N SER A 62 20.76 1.49 21.98
CA SER A 62 20.48 0.08 21.69
C SER A 62 18.99 -0.24 21.83
N VAL A 63 18.42 -0.97 20.87
CA VAL A 63 17.03 -1.41 20.88
C VAL A 63 16.78 -2.31 22.09
N ARG A 64 15.93 -1.88 22.99
CA ARG A 64 15.49 -2.64 24.18
C ARG A 64 14.03 -3.08 24.11
N GLU A 65 13.24 -2.39 23.32
CA GLU A 65 11.83 -2.70 23.17
C GLU A 65 11.45 -2.75 21.68
N ILE A 66 10.90 -3.88 21.27
CA ILE A 66 10.31 -4.06 19.94
C ILE A 66 8.83 -4.29 20.16
N LYS A 67 8.00 -3.33 19.72
CA LYS A 67 6.56 -3.39 19.89
C LYS A 67 5.90 -3.66 18.54
N VAL A 68 5.24 -4.80 18.42
CA VAL A 68 4.39 -5.15 17.27
C VAL A 68 2.94 -4.80 17.63
N LYS A 69 2.25 -4.11 16.73
CA LYS A 69 0.81 -3.82 16.80
C LYS A 69 0.12 -4.44 15.58
N GLY A 70 -1.01 -5.08 15.75
CA GLY A 70 -1.66 -5.92 14.75
C GLY A 70 -1.01 -7.31 14.73
N GLY A 71 -1.33 -8.10 13.71
CA GLY A 71 -0.75 -9.43 13.59
C GLY A 71 -1.54 -10.49 14.35
N GLU A 72 -2.80 -10.73 13.96
CA GLU A 72 -3.62 -11.83 14.47
C GLU A 72 -3.34 -13.15 13.74
N LYS A 73 -3.07 -13.07 12.43
CA LYS A 73 -2.75 -14.22 11.57
C LYS A 73 -1.25 -14.45 11.44
N VAL A 74 -0.48 -13.36 11.42
CA VAL A 74 0.99 -13.41 11.41
C VAL A 74 1.46 -13.12 12.82
N GLY A 75 1.99 -14.13 13.51
CA GLY A 75 2.45 -13.98 14.89
C GLY A 75 3.45 -12.83 15.07
N GLY A 76 3.37 -12.11 16.20
CA GLY A 76 4.29 -11.00 16.48
C GLY A 76 5.76 -11.44 16.48
N SER A 77 6.06 -12.66 16.92
CA SER A 77 7.41 -13.27 16.85
C SER A 77 7.90 -13.42 15.42
N ASP A 78 7.01 -13.83 14.50
CA ASP A 78 7.34 -14.05 13.10
C ASP A 78 7.60 -12.71 12.40
N ILE A 79 6.82 -11.68 12.75
CA ILE A 79 7.02 -10.31 12.26
C ILE A 79 8.39 -9.79 12.70
N VAL A 80 8.79 -9.99 13.97
CA VAL A 80 10.10 -9.57 14.48
C VAL A 80 11.23 -10.34 13.79
N ALA A 81 11.05 -11.65 13.57
CA ALA A 81 12.01 -12.48 12.84
C ALA A 81 12.18 -12.02 11.39
N MET A 82 11.08 -11.78 10.66
CA MET A 82 11.11 -11.24 9.29
C MET A 82 11.78 -9.86 9.23
N ALA A 83 11.53 -9.02 10.23
CA ALA A 83 12.15 -7.70 10.35
C ALA A 83 13.67 -7.77 10.56
N GLY A 84 14.21 -8.92 10.99
CA GLY A 84 15.62 -9.06 11.33
C GLY A 84 16.04 -8.21 12.53
N LEU A 85 15.10 -7.89 13.42
CA LEU A 85 15.36 -7.09 14.60
C LEU A 85 15.79 -7.96 15.78
N SER A 86 16.77 -7.48 16.54
CA SER A 86 17.21 -8.10 17.79
C SER A 86 17.43 -7.06 18.87
N HIS A 87 17.24 -7.47 20.12
CA HIS A 87 17.59 -6.63 21.26
C HIS A 87 19.09 -6.38 21.29
N GLY A 88 19.49 -5.16 21.67
CA GLY A 88 20.89 -4.76 21.72
C GLY A 88 21.46 -4.18 20.43
N MET A 89 20.78 -4.34 19.27
CA MET A 89 21.21 -3.68 18.04
C MET A 89 21.03 -2.16 18.14
N SER A 90 21.88 -1.40 17.45
CA SER A 90 21.75 0.06 17.42
C SER A 90 20.47 0.50 16.69
N ILE A 91 19.68 1.41 17.30
CA ILE A 91 18.46 1.96 16.68
C ILE A 91 18.77 2.74 15.41
N TRP A 92 20.00 3.25 15.24
CA TRP A 92 20.44 3.94 14.04
C TRP A 92 20.63 3.02 12.85
N ARG A 93 20.91 1.72 13.09
CA ARG A 93 21.04 0.69 12.05
C ARG A 93 19.70 0.09 11.62
N VAL A 94 18.61 0.42 12.33
CA VAL A 94 17.28 0.01 11.96
C VAL A 94 16.80 0.82 10.75
N ASP A 95 16.67 0.21 9.59
CA ASP A 95 16.09 0.86 8.40
C ASP A 95 14.59 0.53 8.31
N PRO A 96 13.70 1.51 8.57
CA PRO A 96 12.26 1.30 8.49
C PRO A 96 11.80 0.79 7.12
N THR A 97 12.35 1.33 6.03
CA THR A 97 11.95 0.99 4.66
C THR A 97 12.32 -0.45 4.31
N GLU A 98 13.49 -0.89 4.71
CA GLU A 98 13.93 -2.28 4.52
C GLU A 98 13.01 -3.24 5.28
N ILE A 99 12.67 -2.91 6.53
CA ILE A 99 11.79 -3.74 7.37
C ILE A 99 10.36 -3.77 6.80
N GLU A 100 9.83 -2.61 6.39
CA GLU A 100 8.51 -2.52 5.74
C GLU A 100 8.45 -3.41 4.49
N SER A 101 9.51 -3.42 3.68
CA SER A 101 9.61 -4.28 2.52
C SER A 101 9.65 -5.77 2.88
N LYS A 102 10.47 -6.15 3.87
CA LYS A 102 10.60 -7.54 4.31
C LYS A 102 9.29 -8.09 4.89
N VAL A 103 8.70 -7.37 5.84
CA VAL A 103 7.43 -7.76 6.48
C VAL A 103 6.27 -7.69 5.49
N GLY A 104 6.26 -6.68 4.63
CA GLY A 104 5.25 -6.49 3.59
C GLY A 104 5.25 -7.56 2.49
N SER A 105 6.32 -8.35 2.36
CA SER A 105 6.37 -9.49 1.44
C SER A 105 5.52 -10.68 1.89
N HIS A 106 5.10 -10.72 3.17
CA HIS A 106 4.26 -11.78 3.67
C HIS A 106 2.83 -11.68 3.10
N PRO A 107 2.24 -12.76 2.55
CA PRO A 107 0.96 -12.70 1.82
C PRO A 107 -0.20 -12.09 2.64
N TRP A 108 -0.28 -12.41 3.94
CA TRP A 108 -1.32 -11.86 4.83
C TRP A 108 -1.12 -10.42 5.22
N VAL A 109 0.03 -9.81 4.91
CA VAL A 109 0.31 -8.42 5.26
C VAL A 109 -0.18 -7.50 4.15
N GLY A 110 -1.06 -6.57 4.50
CA GLY A 110 -1.59 -5.55 3.60
C GLY A 110 -0.77 -4.27 3.64
N ARG A 111 -0.42 -3.83 4.84
CA ARG A 111 0.37 -2.62 5.07
C ARG A 111 1.25 -2.78 6.31
N VAL A 112 2.44 -2.21 6.22
CA VAL A 112 3.37 -2.12 7.34
C VAL A 112 3.77 -0.66 7.53
N LEU A 113 3.91 -0.25 8.77
CA LEU A 113 4.49 1.02 9.13
C LEU A 113 5.50 0.78 10.24
N VAL A 114 6.75 1.16 10.01
CA VAL A 114 7.83 1.01 10.98
C VAL A 114 8.29 2.38 11.47
N ARG A 115 8.38 2.54 12.78
CA ARG A 115 8.85 3.77 13.40
C ARG A 115 9.92 3.48 14.44
N ARG A 116 10.98 4.29 14.40
CA ARG A 116 11.98 4.36 15.46
C ARG A 116 11.51 5.36 16.51
N GLU A 117 11.30 4.93 17.72
CA GLU A 117 10.98 5.77 18.87
C GLU A 117 12.23 5.86 19.76
N PHE A 118 13.01 6.91 19.53
CA PHE A 118 14.24 7.15 20.27
C PHE A 118 13.99 7.25 21.78
N PRO A 119 14.94 6.80 22.64
CA PRO A 119 16.26 6.28 22.23
C PRO A 119 16.34 4.78 21.96
N ARG A 120 15.32 3.93 22.31
CA ARG A 120 15.50 2.48 22.46
C ARG A 120 14.35 1.61 21.94
N ARG A 121 13.32 2.21 21.35
CA ARG A 121 12.11 1.46 20.94
C ARG A 121 11.94 1.47 19.43
N VAL A 122 11.54 0.32 18.89
CA VAL A 122 11.05 0.18 17.53
C VAL A 122 9.59 -0.26 17.57
N VAL A 123 8.74 0.39 16.82
CA VAL A 123 7.31 0.05 16.68
C VAL A 123 7.05 -0.39 15.26
N ILE A 124 6.47 -1.58 15.10
CA ILE A 124 6.02 -2.14 13.83
C ILE A 124 4.51 -2.23 13.91
N GLU A 125 3.80 -1.49 13.07
CA GLU A 125 2.36 -1.55 12.94
C GLU A 125 2.02 -2.31 11.65
N VAL A 126 1.27 -3.42 11.79
CA VAL A 126 0.90 -4.30 10.69
C VAL A 126 -0.60 -4.29 10.53
N GLU A 127 -1.07 -3.97 9.34
CA GLU A 127 -2.46 -4.13 8.92
C GLU A 127 -2.56 -5.38 8.05
N GLU A 128 -3.29 -6.39 8.55
CA GLU A 128 -3.46 -7.65 7.84
C GLU A 128 -4.56 -7.58 6.79
N ARG A 129 -4.39 -8.35 5.72
CA ARG A 129 -5.41 -8.52 4.69
C ARG A 129 -6.60 -9.29 5.24
N GLN A 130 -7.77 -8.84 4.92
CA GLN A 130 -9.02 -9.52 5.22
C GLN A 130 -9.57 -10.16 3.96
N ALA A 131 -9.64 -11.50 3.93
CA ALA A 131 -10.29 -12.21 2.84
C ALA A 131 -11.76 -11.84 2.75
N LYS A 132 -12.24 -11.57 1.54
CA LYS A 132 -13.63 -11.23 1.21
C LYS A 132 -14.23 -12.16 0.16
N ALA A 133 -13.38 -12.81 -0.63
CA ALA A 133 -13.80 -13.77 -1.65
C ALA A 133 -12.65 -14.76 -1.92
N ILE A 134 -12.97 -15.79 -2.70
CA ILE A 134 -12.00 -16.77 -3.21
C ILE A 134 -12.02 -16.76 -4.74
N ALA A 135 -10.90 -16.48 -5.38
CA ALA A 135 -10.74 -16.55 -6.83
C ALA A 135 -10.37 -17.97 -7.27
N ALA A 136 -11.12 -18.53 -8.23
CA ALA A 136 -10.85 -19.83 -8.85
C ALA A 136 -9.99 -19.63 -10.11
N LEU A 137 -8.68 -19.89 -10.01
CA LEU A 137 -7.68 -19.67 -11.05
C LEU A 137 -6.76 -20.92 -11.18
N GLY A 138 -7.32 -22.06 -11.51
CA GLY A 138 -6.65 -23.36 -11.48
C GLY A 138 -6.47 -23.90 -10.06
N LYS A 139 -6.15 -23.03 -9.11
CA LYS A 139 -6.24 -23.23 -7.66
C LYS A 139 -7.16 -22.17 -7.06
N LEU A 140 -7.42 -22.28 -5.77
CA LEU A 140 -8.19 -21.31 -5.01
C LEU A 140 -7.23 -20.28 -4.39
N TYR A 141 -7.59 -18.99 -4.48
CA TYR A 141 -6.80 -17.89 -3.94
C TYR A 141 -7.69 -16.95 -3.14
N TYR A 142 -7.23 -16.51 -2.00
CA TYR A 142 -7.89 -15.45 -1.26
C TYR A 142 -7.84 -14.12 -1.99
N VAL A 143 -8.92 -13.38 -1.90
CA VAL A 143 -9.09 -12.03 -2.43
C VAL A 143 -9.50 -11.10 -1.30
N ASP A 144 -8.83 -9.96 -1.16
CA ASP A 144 -9.16 -8.96 -0.15
C ASP A 144 -10.19 -7.93 -0.66
N ARG A 145 -10.61 -7.03 0.25
CA ARG A 145 -11.56 -5.95 -0.05
C ARG A 145 -11.08 -4.98 -1.16
N ASP A 146 -9.77 -4.87 -1.34
CA ASP A 146 -9.16 -3.96 -2.33
C ASP A 146 -8.96 -4.65 -3.69
N GLY A 147 -9.44 -5.91 -3.81
CA GLY A 147 -9.38 -6.71 -5.03
C GLY A 147 -8.02 -7.34 -5.30
N PHE A 148 -7.12 -7.38 -4.31
CA PHE A 148 -5.87 -8.11 -4.45
C PHE A 148 -6.09 -9.61 -4.29
N ILE A 149 -5.57 -10.38 -5.23
CA ILE A 149 -5.44 -11.83 -5.13
C ILE A 149 -4.09 -12.08 -4.46
N PHE A 150 -4.06 -12.62 -3.23
CA PHE A 150 -2.85 -12.51 -2.43
C PHE A 150 -2.25 -13.82 -1.91
N LYS A 151 -3.02 -14.86 -1.66
CA LYS A 151 -2.52 -16.14 -1.13
C LYS A 151 -3.31 -17.30 -1.68
N ALA A 152 -2.65 -18.39 -2.06
CA ALA A 152 -3.32 -19.65 -2.33
C ALA A 152 -3.97 -20.20 -1.03
N VAL A 153 -5.16 -20.75 -1.16
CA VAL A 153 -5.85 -21.44 -0.08
C VAL A 153 -5.19 -22.80 0.16
N GLU A 154 -4.87 -23.09 1.40
CA GLU A 154 -4.27 -24.36 1.82
C GLU A 154 -5.34 -25.29 2.41
N ASP A 155 -5.02 -26.57 2.47
CA ASP A 155 -5.93 -27.57 3.03
C ASP A 155 -6.27 -27.27 4.49
N GLY A 156 -7.57 -27.28 4.82
CA GLY A 156 -8.06 -26.99 6.16
C GLY A 156 -8.25 -25.49 6.46
N GLU A 157 -7.88 -24.59 5.55
CA GLU A 157 -8.15 -23.17 5.72
C GLU A 157 -9.63 -22.84 5.45
N ARG A 158 -10.10 -21.72 6.02
CA ARG A 158 -11.47 -21.26 5.88
C ARG A 158 -11.81 -20.84 4.45
N THR A 159 -12.84 -21.46 3.86
CA THR A 159 -13.31 -21.21 2.49
C THR A 159 -14.74 -20.67 2.41
N ASP A 160 -15.28 -20.20 3.49
CA ASP A 160 -16.64 -19.67 3.70
C ASP A 160 -16.77 -18.24 3.12
N PHE A 161 -16.42 -18.10 1.84
CA PHE A 161 -16.46 -16.84 1.10
C PHE A 161 -17.10 -17.07 -0.29
N PRO A 162 -17.70 -16.04 -0.92
CA PRO A 162 -18.18 -16.15 -2.28
C PRO A 162 -17.02 -16.47 -3.24
N MET A 163 -17.28 -17.38 -4.18
CA MET A 163 -16.30 -17.78 -5.18
C MET A 163 -16.35 -16.83 -6.39
N LEU A 164 -15.21 -16.33 -6.82
CA LEU A 164 -15.05 -15.55 -8.03
C LEU A 164 -14.56 -16.46 -9.15
N THR A 165 -15.37 -16.62 -10.20
CA THR A 165 -15.06 -17.46 -11.37
C THR A 165 -15.06 -16.64 -12.65
N GLY A 166 -14.54 -17.20 -13.75
CA GLY A 166 -14.44 -16.48 -15.04
C GLY A 166 -13.31 -15.47 -15.11
N LEU A 167 -12.46 -15.39 -14.08
CA LEU A 167 -11.18 -14.67 -14.13
C LEU A 167 -10.17 -15.44 -14.99
N LYS A 168 -9.24 -14.72 -15.62
CA LYS A 168 -8.20 -15.32 -16.46
C LYS A 168 -6.94 -15.61 -15.65
N GLN A 169 -6.12 -16.57 -16.11
CA GLN A 169 -4.86 -16.88 -15.45
C GLN A 169 -3.92 -15.66 -15.35
N ASP A 170 -3.98 -14.76 -16.33
CA ASP A 170 -3.23 -13.50 -16.30
C ASP A 170 -3.63 -12.56 -15.15
N ASP A 171 -4.84 -12.70 -14.61
CA ASP A 171 -5.32 -11.93 -13.47
C ASP A 171 -4.60 -12.32 -12.16
N LEU A 172 -3.91 -13.47 -12.14
CA LEU A 172 -3.11 -13.95 -10.99
C LEU A 172 -1.77 -13.24 -10.84
N ARG A 173 -1.36 -12.39 -11.79
CA ARG A 173 -0.08 -11.67 -11.69
C ARG A 173 -0.01 -10.83 -10.43
N TYR A 174 1.11 -10.92 -9.72
CA TYR A 174 1.35 -10.13 -8.53
C TYR A 174 2.32 -8.97 -8.81
N PRO A 175 2.00 -7.74 -8.41
CA PRO A 175 0.72 -7.33 -7.80
C PRO A 175 -0.43 -7.40 -8.82
N THR A 176 -1.63 -7.75 -8.33
CA THR A 176 -2.85 -7.79 -9.15
C THR A 176 -3.02 -6.47 -9.91
N SER A 177 -3.29 -6.55 -11.21
CA SER A 177 -3.41 -5.35 -12.06
C SER A 177 -4.53 -4.42 -11.59
N PHE A 178 -4.40 -3.13 -11.85
CA PHE A 178 -5.42 -2.14 -11.47
C PHE A 178 -6.80 -2.49 -12.09
N ALA A 179 -6.82 -2.88 -13.36
CA ALA A 179 -8.06 -3.24 -14.06
C ALA A 179 -8.74 -4.47 -13.42
N THR A 180 -7.96 -5.51 -13.10
CA THR A 180 -8.48 -6.70 -12.41
C THR A 180 -9.01 -6.35 -11.03
N ARG A 181 -8.28 -5.56 -10.25
CA ARG A 181 -8.73 -5.12 -8.93
C ARG A 181 -10.05 -4.35 -8.99
N GLN A 182 -10.18 -3.42 -9.95
CA GLN A 182 -11.39 -2.64 -10.13
C GLN A 182 -12.60 -3.53 -10.44
N ARG A 183 -12.46 -4.50 -11.35
CA ARG A 183 -13.51 -5.49 -11.64
C ARG A 183 -13.89 -6.32 -10.43
N ILE A 184 -12.91 -6.75 -9.63
CA ILE A 184 -13.15 -7.51 -8.40
C ILE A 184 -13.86 -6.63 -7.36
N GLN A 185 -13.45 -5.38 -7.19
CA GLN A 185 -14.11 -4.44 -6.27
C GLN A 185 -15.57 -4.20 -6.64
N GLU A 186 -15.90 -4.09 -7.93
CA GLU A 186 -17.28 -4.01 -8.40
C GLU A 186 -18.09 -5.26 -8.01
N ALA A 187 -17.51 -6.45 -8.19
CA ALA A 187 -18.15 -7.71 -7.81
C ALA A 187 -18.36 -7.80 -6.28
N LEU A 188 -17.38 -7.39 -5.49
CA LEU A 188 -17.49 -7.34 -4.03
C LEU A 188 -18.52 -6.31 -3.57
N SER A 189 -18.63 -5.16 -4.23
CA SER A 189 -19.65 -4.16 -3.95
C SER A 189 -21.06 -4.69 -4.22
N LEU A 190 -21.24 -5.47 -5.29
CA LEU A 190 -22.51 -6.17 -5.55
C LEU A 190 -22.80 -7.18 -4.45
N ASN A 191 -21.80 -7.99 -4.05
CA ASN A 191 -21.96 -8.96 -2.97
C ASN A 191 -22.40 -8.30 -1.66
N ASP A 192 -21.75 -7.18 -1.30
CA ASP A 192 -22.09 -6.43 -0.09
C ASP A 192 -23.52 -5.87 -0.10
N LEU A 193 -23.98 -5.39 -1.26
CA LEU A 193 -25.35 -4.92 -1.44
C LEU A 193 -26.34 -6.06 -1.30
N MET A 194 -26.10 -7.17 -2.00
CA MET A 194 -26.99 -8.34 -1.96
C MET A 194 -27.04 -9.01 -0.58
N GLY A 195 -25.91 -9.05 0.12
CA GLY A 195 -25.85 -9.60 1.49
C GLY A 195 -26.69 -8.82 2.50
N ARG A 196 -26.87 -7.50 2.31
CA ARG A 196 -27.77 -6.67 3.15
C ARG A 196 -29.24 -7.03 2.96
N ASP A 197 -29.61 -7.43 1.75
CA ASP A 197 -30.98 -7.72 1.35
C ASP A 197 -31.31 -9.24 1.43
N ALA A 198 -30.60 -9.97 2.27
CA ALA A 198 -30.78 -11.41 2.53
C ALA A 198 -30.48 -12.35 1.32
N PHE A 199 -29.63 -11.91 0.39
CA PHE A 199 -29.18 -12.71 -0.74
C PHE A 199 -27.66 -12.95 -0.68
N ALA A 200 -27.20 -13.72 0.31
CA ALA A 200 -25.81 -14.13 0.34
C ALA A 200 -25.43 -14.86 -0.97
N LEU A 201 -24.29 -14.54 -1.55
CA LEU A 201 -23.83 -15.14 -2.79
C LEU A 201 -22.86 -16.29 -2.53
N SER A 202 -23.05 -17.39 -3.23
CA SER A 202 -22.08 -18.50 -3.27
C SER A 202 -21.03 -18.31 -4.37
N GLU A 203 -21.44 -17.71 -5.50
CA GLU A 203 -20.54 -17.50 -6.65
C GLU A 203 -20.87 -16.20 -7.38
N ILE A 204 -19.82 -15.55 -7.87
CA ILE A 204 -19.88 -14.39 -8.76
C ILE A 204 -19.03 -14.74 -9.99
N HIS A 205 -19.68 -14.91 -11.13
CA HIS A 205 -19.04 -15.27 -12.38
C HIS A 205 -18.83 -14.05 -13.27
N PHE A 206 -17.58 -13.79 -13.67
CA PHE A 206 -17.20 -12.73 -14.58
C PHE A 206 -17.43 -13.14 -16.04
N LEU A 207 -18.25 -12.40 -16.75
CA LEU A 207 -18.42 -12.57 -18.19
C LEU A 207 -17.31 -11.88 -18.97
N PRO A 208 -16.94 -12.39 -20.18
CA PRO A 208 -15.92 -11.76 -21.02
C PRO A 208 -16.24 -10.32 -21.44
N GLN A 209 -17.50 -9.94 -21.50
CA GLN A 209 -18.02 -8.65 -21.96
C GLN A 209 -18.53 -7.77 -20.80
N GLU A 210 -17.71 -7.64 -19.74
CA GLU A 210 -17.98 -6.74 -18.60
C GLU A 210 -19.34 -6.94 -17.92
N GLY A 211 -19.70 -8.14 -17.62
CA GLY A 211 -20.94 -8.45 -16.88
C GLY A 211 -20.70 -9.45 -15.77
N LEU A 212 -21.67 -9.53 -14.87
CA LEU A 212 -21.66 -10.49 -13.77
C LEU A 212 -22.90 -11.39 -13.84
N ILE A 213 -22.68 -12.69 -13.60
CA ILE A 213 -23.73 -13.61 -13.22
C ILE A 213 -23.48 -14.02 -11.77
N VAL A 214 -24.51 -13.99 -10.94
CA VAL A 214 -24.35 -14.35 -9.53
C VAL A 214 -25.30 -15.49 -9.14
N TYR A 215 -24.85 -16.29 -8.18
CA TYR A 215 -25.56 -17.45 -7.67
C TYR A 215 -25.81 -17.28 -6.17
N PRO A 216 -27.05 -17.00 -5.75
CA PRO A 216 -27.38 -16.89 -4.35
C PRO A 216 -27.26 -18.24 -3.61
N VAL A 217 -26.84 -18.18 -2.34
CA VAL A 217 -26.80 -19.36 -1.46
C VAL A 217 -28.18 -19.93 -1.27
N GLY A 218 -28.31 -21.27 -1.37
CA GLY A 218 -29.56 -21.99 -1.13
C GLY A 218 -30.64 -21.80 -2.19
N ARG A 219 -30.37 -21.08 -3.28
CA ARG A 219 -31.30 -20.88 -4.40
C ARG A 219 -30.74 -21.47 -5.69
N ARG A 220 -31.59 -22.08 -6.48
CA ARG A 220 -31.19 -22.73 -7.74
C ARG A 220 -31.34 -21.81 -8.96
N VAL A 221 -31.38 -20.50 -8.78
CA VAL A 221 -31.56 -19.52 -9.83
C VAL A 221 -30.26 -18.76 -10.09
N ALA A 222 -29.84 -18.64 -11.34
CA ALA A 222 -28.74 -17.78 -11.73
C ALA A 222 -29.29 -16.38 -12.03
N LEU A 223 -28.63 -15.34 -11.53
CA LEU A 223 -29.00 -13.95 -11.72
C LEU A 223 -28.01 -13.30 -12.67
N SER A 224 -28.40 -13.02 -13.91
CA SER A 224 -27.58 -12.27 -14.87
C SER A 224 -27.71 -10.79 -14.56
N MET A 225 -26.69 -10.25 -13.89
CA MET A 225 -26.70 -8.85 -13.42
C MET A 225 -26.20 -7.87 -14.50
N GLY A 226 -25.44 -8.34 -15.51
CA GLY A 226 -24.76 -7.45 -16.44
C GLY A 226 -23.76 -6.54 -15.73
N ALA A 227 -23.64 -5.27 -16.13
CA ALA A 227 -22.76 -4.29 -15.53
C ALA A 227 -23.51 -3.14 -14.82
N GLY A 228 -23.00 -2.66 -13.70
CA GLY A 228 -23.44 -1.44 -12.99
C GLY A 228 -24.92 -1.37 -12.54
N ASN A 229 -25.30 -0.25 -11.92
CA ASN A 229 -26.65 0.03 -11.43
C ASN A 229 -27.24 -1.05 -10.48
N TRP A 230 -26.40 -1.57 -9.61
CA TRP A 230 -26.73 -2.71 -8.77
C TRP A 230 -27.98 -2.50 -7.91
N ALA A 231 -28.11 -1.33 -7.26
CA ALA A 231 -29.24 -1.03 -6.39
C ALA A 231 -30.61 -1.11 -7.09
N ASP A 232 -30.71 -0.60 -8.32
CA ASP A 232 -31.96 -0.66 -9.09
C ASP A 232 -32.25 -2.06 -9.59
N LYS A 233 -31.22 -2.84 -9.91
CA LYS A 233 -31.37 -4.23 -10.33
C LYS A 233 -31.83 -5.10 -9.18
N ILE A 234 -31.30 -4.89 -7.98
CA ILE A 234 -31.71 -5.60 -6.76
C ILE A 234 -33.16 -5.30 -6.43
N LYS A 235 -33.59 -4.02 -6.45
CA LYS A 235 -35.02 -3.66 -6.26
C LYS A 235 -35.95 -4.30 -7.28
N ARG A 236 -35.50 -4.48 -8.52
CA ARG A 236 -36.27 -5.18 -9.55
C ARG A 236 -36.32 -6.69 -9.28
N LEU A 237 -35.20 -7.26 -8.87
CA LEU A 237 -35.10 -8.67 -8.46
C LEU A 237 -36.10 -8.97 -7.34
N GLU A 238 -36.14 -8.18 -6.27
CA GLU A 238 -37.07 -8.33 -5.15
C GLU A 238 -38.53 -8.33 -5.60
N ARG A 239 -38.87 -7.35 -6.46
CA ARG A 239 -40.25 -7.29 -7.01
C ARG A 239 -40.62 -8.53 -7.82
N VAL A 240 -39.70 -9.03 -8.64
CA VAL A 240 -39.95 -10.24 -9.44
C VAL A 240 -40.09 -11.47 -8.53
N LEU A 241 -39.17 -11.62 -7.57
CA LEU A 241 -39.22 -12.76 -6.63
C LEU A 241 -40.50 -12.74 -5.77
N ALA A 242 -41.01 -11.57 -5.40
CA ALA A 242 -42.29 -11.46 -4.69
C ALA A 242 -43.47 -11.99 -5.53
N LEU A 243 -43.44 -11.80 -6.85
CA LEU A 243 -44.47 -12.37 -7.75
C LEU A 243 -44.34 -13.90 -7.93
N TRP A 244 -43.13 -14.43 -7.74
CA TRP A 244 -42.86 -15.87 -7.89
C TRP A 244 -42.85 -16.63 -6.56
N LYS A 245 -43.25 -15.99 -5.48
CA LYS A 245 -43.26 -16.58 -4.13
C LYS A 245 -43.90 -17.97 -4.12
N GLY A 246 -43.13 -18.98 -3.70
CA GLY A 246 -43.53 -20.39 -3.68
C GLY A 246 -43.33 -21.16 -5.00
N ASN A 247 -42.92 -20.48 -6.10
CA ASN A 247 -42.59 -21.09 -7.39
C ASN A 247 -41.17 -20.79 -7.86
N GLU A 248 -40.31 -20.30 -6.99
CA GLU A 248 -38.95 -19.84 -7.30
C GLU A 248 -38.06 -20.97 -7.85
N ASP A 249 -38.31 -22.23 -7.43
CA ASP A 249 -37.60 -23.43 -7.91
C ASP A 249 -37.79 -23.71 -9.40
N ARG A 250 -38.82 -23.14 -10.02
CA ARG A 250 -39.07 -23.24 -11.45
C ARG A 250 -38.22 -22.30 -12.27
N LEU A 251 -37.57 -21.30 -11.63
CA LEU A 251 -36.68 -20.35 -12.28
C LEU A 251 -35.31 -21.00 -12.49
N ALA A 252 -34.78 -20.93 -13.71
CA ALA A 252 -33.42 -21.29 -14.03
C ALA A 252 -32.52 -20.07 -14.06
N VAL A 253 -32.95 -18.99 -14.71
CA VAL A 253 -32.20 -17.74 -14.87
C VAL A 253 -33.16 -16.55 -14.78
N LEU A 254 -32.77 -15.51 -14.06
CA LEU A 254 -33.35 -14.17 -14.14
C LEU A 254 -32.33 -13.22 -14.74
N ASP A 255 -32.65 -12.64 -15.88
CA ASP A 255 -31.78 -11.67 -16.55
C ASP A 255 -32.24 -10.24 -16.23
N LEU A 256 -31.41 -9.56 -15.42
CA LEU A 256 -31.58 -8.18 -14.97
C LEU A 256 -30.67 -7.21 -15.74
N SER A 257 -29.92 -7.68 -16.75
CA SER A 257 -29.01 -6.85 -17.54
C SER A 257 -29.75 -5.78 -18.33
N PHE A 258 -30.98 -6.04 -18.72
CA PHE A 258 -31.83 -5.09 -19.45
C PHE A 258 -32.31 -3.94 -18.54
N ARG A 259 -32.40 -2.73 -19.11
CA ARG A 259 -32.72 -1.52 -18.35
C ARG A 259 -34.14 -1.50 -17.76
N ASN A 260 -35.11 -1.93 -18.53
CA ASN A 260 -36.55 -1.75 -18.21
C ASN A 260 -37.34 -3.05 -18.10
N GLN A 261 -36.70 -4.21 -18.18
CA GLN A 261 -37.37 -5.51 -18.13
C GLN A 261 -36.49 -6.53 -17.40
N VAL A 262 -37.15 -7.58 -16.91
CA VAL A 262 -36.46 -8.76 -16.39
C VAL A 262 -36.94 -9.95 -17.22
N VAL A 263 -36.00 -10.70 -17.77
CA VAL A 263 -36.33 -11.90 -18.56
C VAL A 263 -36.14 -13.12 -17.68
N ALA A 264 -37.19 -13.90 -17.51
CA ALA A 264 -37.17 -15.15 -16.74
C ALA A 264 -37.06 -16.34 -17.69
N LYS A 265 -36.07 -17.20 -17.46
CA LYS A 265 -35.95 -18.49 -18.12
C LYS A 265 -36.38 -19.58 -17.14
N LEU A 266 -37.35 -20.37 -17.55
CA LEU A 266 -37.82 -21.47 -16.73
C LEU A 266 -36.92 -22.71 -16.88
N ARG A 267 -36.89 -23.51 -15.84
CA ARG A 267 -36.24 -24.81 -15.83
C ARG A 267 -37.07 -25.75 -16.70
N LYS A 268 -36.42 -26.49 -17.56
CA LYS A 268 -37.07 -27.59 -18.23
C LYS A 268 -37.34 -28.68 -17.20
N GLY A 269 -38.62 -29.12 -17.09
CA GLY A 269 -39.02 -30.24 -16.28
C GLY A 269 -38.41 -31.56 -16.75
#